data_a3c45792899374bf313cd23aea28ea70
#
_entry.id   a3c45792899374bf313cd23aea28ea70
#
_cell.length_a   1.000
_cell.length_b   1.000
_cell.length_c   1.000
_cell.angle_alpha   90.00
_cell.angle_beta   90.00
_cell.angle_gamma   90.00
#
_symmetry.space_group_name_H-M   'P 1'
#
loop_
_entity.id
_entity.type
_entity.pdbx_description
1 polymer ?
#
loop_
_entity_poly.entity_id
_entity_poly.type
_entity_poly.pdbx_seq_one_letter_code
_entity_poly.pdbx_strand_id
1 'polypeptide(L)'
;MQGLLIVDEDLVSRKQMADMFIESGYNVTVTNSVASALYGILKKTAQVVLLGTKFDELNAAELIPLLKQCNQKLSIILVAADTSLLRIKKLRAEGIFYHALKPVDANDREEILQAVECAFKNMEKLQTADK
;
A
#
# COMPACT_ATOMS: atom_id res chain seq x y z
N MET A 1 13.81 5.87 8.57
CA MET A 1 12.42 6.01 9.05
C MET A 1 11.49 5.27 8.11
N GLN A 2 10.56 4.51 8.66
CA GLN A 2 9.66 3.67 7.86
C GLN A 2 8.44 4.49 7.40
N GLY A 3 8.43 4.91 6.15
CA GLY A 3 7.36 5.71 5.57
C GLY A 3 6.29 4.84 4.93
N LEU A 4 5.04 5.05 5.35
CA LEU A 4 3.87 4.33 4.86
C LEU A 4 2.92 5.33 4.21
N LEU A 5 2.55 5.06 2.96
CA LEU A 5 1.58 5.89 2.22
C LEU A 5 0.27 5.13 2.09
N ILE A 6 -0.81 5.78 2.48
CA ILE A 6 -2.17 5.21 2.35
C ILE A 6 -2.89 5.99 1.26
N VAL A 7 -3.25 5.30 0.17
CA VAL A 7 -3.96 5.87 -0.97
C VAL A 7 -5.32 5.23 -1.06
N ASP A 8 -6.37 5.94 -0.68
CA ASP A 8 -7.72 5.42 -0.69
C ASP A 8 -8.71 6.57 -0.87
N GLU A 9 -9.68 6.39 -1.76
CA GLU A 9 -10.73 7.37 -1.98
C GLU A 9 -11.72 7.40 -0.81
N ASP A 10 -11.94 6.27 -0.15
CA ASP A 10 -12.87 6.17 0.97
C ASP A 10 -12.29 6.81 2.22
N LEU A 11 -12.90 7.92 2.65
CA LEU A 11 -12.45 8.69 3.81
C LEU A 11 -12.43 7.85 5.09
N VAL A 12 -13.45 7.02 5.30
CA VAL A 12 -13.57 6.21 6.52
C VAL A 12 -12.47 5.17 6.60
N SER A 13 -12.27 4.40 5.52
CA SER A 13 -11.20 3.40 5.45
C SER A 13 -9.82 4.02 5.60
N ARG A 14 -9.61 5.16 4.92
CA ARG A 14 -8.34 5.89 4.97
C ARG A 14 -8.00 6.31 6.39
N LYS A 15 -8.98 6.87 7.10
CA LYS A 15 -8.79 7.33 8.47
C LYS A 15 -8.54 6.17 9.43
N GLN A 16 -9.31 5.08 9.29
CA GLN A 16 -9.13 3.91 10.15
C GLN A 16 -7.74 3.32 10.01
N MET A 17 -7.27 3.18 8.77
CA MET A 17 -5.94 2.65 8.53
C MET A 17 -4.85 3.60 9.03
N ALA A 18 -5.02 4.90 8.80
CA ALA A 18 -4.06 5.88 9.28
C ALA A 18 -3.90 5.84 10.79
N ASP A 19 -5.01 5.85 11.52
CA ASP A 19 -4.99 5.82 12.99
C ASP A 19 -4.29 4.56 13.50
N MET A 20 -4.59 3.41 12.89
CA MET A 20 -4.01 2.14 13.28
C MET A 20 -2.48 2.13 13.13
N PHE A 21 -1.97 2.64 12.02
CA PHE A 21 -0.54 2.62 11.75
C PHE A 21 0.21 3.73 12.50
N ILE A 22 -0.42 4.87 12.72
CA ILE A 22 0.16 5.92 13.56
C ILE A 22 0.36 5.38 14.98
N GLU A 23 -0.63 4.68 15.51
CA GLU A 23 -0.53 4.05 16.83
C GLU A 23 0.58 3.00 16.89
N SER A 24 0.86 2.36 15.76
CA SER A 24 1.92 1.35 15.66
C SER A 24 3.31 1.94 15.45
N GLY A 25 3.43 3.27 15.34
CA GLY A 25 4.72 3.94 15.27
C GLY A 25 5.26 4.21 13.87
N TYR A 26 4.45 3.99 12.84
CA TYR A 26 4.88 4.29 11.47
C TYR A 26 4.74 5.77 11.13
N ASN A 27 5.55 6.23 10.20
CA ASN A 27 5.41 7.57 9.64
C ASN A 27 4.39 7.52 8.50
N VAL A 28 3.16 7.94 8.79
CA VAL A 28 2.02 7.75 7.88
C VAL A 28 1.69 9.02 7.11
N THR A 29 1.54 8.88 5.79
CA THR A 29 1.00 9.92 4.92
C THR A 29 -0.25 9.36 4.26
N VAL A 30 -1.30 10.18 4.15
CA VAL A 30 -2.56 9.75 3.53
C VAL A 30 -2.89 10.63 2.35
N THR A 31 -3.51 10.05 1.33
CA THR A 31 -3.98 10.82 0.17
C THR A 31 -5.11 10.10 -0.53
N ASN A 32 -5.95 10.86 -1.22
CA ASN A 32 -6.96 10.34 -2.15
C ASN A 32 -6.60 10.69 -3.59
N SER A 33 -5.41 11.24 -3.81
CA SER A 33 -4.99 11.78 -5.10
C SER A 33 -3.83 10.99 -5.70
N VAL A 34 -3.96 10.63 -6.98
CA VAL A 34 -2.91 9.97 -7.74
C VAL A 34 -1.67 10.85 -7.82
N ALA A 35 -1.83 12.14 -8.08
CA ALA A 35 -0.70 13.07 -8.19
C ALA A 35 0.08 13.14 -6.88
N SER A 36 -0.60 13.24 -5.74
CA SER A 36 0.06 13.28 -4.44
C SER A 36 0.77 11.97 -4.13
N ALA A 37 0.18 10.83 -4.51
CA ALA A 37 0.79 9.52 -4.32
C ALA A 37 2.09 9.40 -5.11
N LEU A 38 2.06 9.77 -6.38
CA LEU A 38 3.26 9.73 -7.23
C LEU A 38 4.35 10.64 -6.69
N TYR A 39 3.97 11.84 -6.25
CA TYR A 39 4.92 12.80 -5.69
C TYR A 39 5.63 12.23 -4.45
N GLY A 40 4.86 11.62 -3.54
CA GLY A 40 5.44 11.02 -2.32
C GLY A 40 6.43 9.91 -2.63
N ILE A 41 6.13 9.09 -3.64
CA ILE A 41 6.99 7.99 -4.04
C ILE A 41 8.26 8.51 -4.72
N LEU A 42 8.14 9.51 -5.60
CA LEU A 42 9.29 10.11 -6.25
C LEU A 42 10.23 10.78 -5.24
N LYS A 43 9.67 11.37 -4.18
CA LYS A 43 10.47 11.96 -3.10
C LYS A 43 11.08 10.91 -2.17
N LYS A 44 10.70 9.63 -2.35
CA LYS A 44 11.18 8.51 -1.53
C LYS A 44 10.80 8.65 -0.05
N THR A 45 9.69 9.33 0.22
CA THR A 45 9.17 9.47 1.58
C THR A 45 8.36 8.25 2.02
N ALA A 46 7.98 7.40 1.08
CA ALA A 46 7.22 6.18 1.36
C ALA A 46 7.89 4.98 0.70
N GLN A 47 8.01 3.89 1.45
CA GLN A 47 8.57 2.63 0.97
C GLN A 47 7.51 1.56 0.81
N VAL A 48 6.38 1.70 1.51
CA VAL A 48 5.25 0.79 1.44
C VAL A 48 3.99 1.60 1.18
N VAL A 49 3.13 1.11 0.29
CA VAL A 49 1.87 1.76 -0.07
C VAL A 49 0.71 0.82 0.24
N LEU A 50 -0.26 1.30 1.00
CA LEU A 50 -1.56 0.66 1.14
C LEU A 50 -2.47 1.30 0.10
N LEU A 51 -2.90 0.53 -0.88
CA LEU A 51 -3.60 1.02 -2.05
C LEU A 51 -5.04 0.52 -2.07
N GLY A 52 -6.01 1.44 -2.09
CA GLY A 52 -7.41 1.11 -2.32
C GLY A 52 -7.68 0.76 -3.77
N THR A 53 -8.91 0.41 -4.10
CA THR A 53 -9.27 -0.04 -5.45
C THR A 53 -9.65 1.10 -6.39
N LYS A 54 -10.10 2.23 -5.85
CA LYS A 54 -10.49 3.39 -6.66
C LYS A 54 -9.97 4.67 -6.05
N PHE A 55 -9.50 5.58 -6.89
CA PHE A 55 -9.08 6.93 -6.50
C PHE A 55 -9.00 7.80 -7.74
N ASP A 56 -9.48 9.04 -7.63
CA ASP A 56 -9.51 10.00 -8.74
C ASP A 56 -10.10 9.37 -10.01
N GLU A 57 -9.36 9.41 -11.11
CA GLU A 57 -9.78 8.91 -12.41
C GLU A 57 -9.18 7.56 -12.76
N LEU A 58 -8.31 7.03 -11.90
CA LEU A 58 -7.63 5.76 -12.13
C LEU A 58 -8.11 4.71 -11.13
N ASN A 59 -7.97 3.44 -11.51
CA ASN A 59 -8.17 2.33 -10.59
C ASN A 59 -6.80 1.72 -10.24
N ALA A 60 -6.81 0.77 -9.31
CA ALA A 60 -5.57 0.16 -8.84
C ALA A 60 -4.76 -0.49 -9.97
N ALA A 61 -5.45 -1.17 -10.90
CA ALA A 61 -4.76 -1.86 -12.00
C ALA A 61 -4.00 -0.90 -12.90
N GLU A 62 -4.48 0.34 -13.04
CA GLU A 62 -3.81 1.36 -13.84
C GLU A 62 -2.67 2.02 -13.08
N LEU A 63 -2.85 2.22 -11.78
CA LEU A 63 -1.88 2.95 -10.95
C LEU A 63 -0.66 2.09 -10.58
N ILE A 64 -0.85 0.78 -10.33
CA ILE A 64 0.25 -0.09 -9.89
C ILE A 64 1.46 -0.03 -10.82
N PRO A 65 1.32 -0.16 -12.15
CA PRO A 65 2.48 -0.06 -13.03
C PRO A 65 3.18 1.29 -12.94
N LEU A 66 2.43 2.39 -12.79
CA LEU A 66 3.01 3.72 -12.66
C LEU A 66 3.83 3.86 -11.39
N LEU A 67 3.31 3.34 -10.28
CA LEU A 67 4.03 3.37 -9.01
C LEU A 67 5.32 2.56 -9.07
N LYS A 68 5.27 1.40 -9.69
CA LYS A 68 6.47 0.54 -9.83
C LYS A 68 7.50 1.16 -10.76
N GLN A 69 7.09 1.94 -11.76
CA GLN A 69 8.02 2.68 -12.61
C GLN A 69 8.73 3.78 -11.83
N CYS A 70 8.03 4.41 -10.90
CA CYS A 70 8.64 5.44 -10.04
C CYS A 70 9.63 4.85 -9.05
N ASN A 71 9.35 3.65 -8.55
CA ASN A 71 10.23 2.96 -7.61
C ASN A 71 9.97 1.46 -7.68
N GLN A 72 10.86 0.73 -8.33
CA GLN A 72 10.73 -0.72 -8.50
C GLN A 72 10.79 -1.49 -7.18
N LYS A 73 11.41 -0.92 -6.16
CA LYS A 73 11.55 -1.54 -4.84
C LYS A 73 10.34 -1.28 -3.94
N LEU A 74 9.38 -0.48 -4.41
CA LEU A 74 8.19 -0.16 -3.64
C LEU A 74 7.36 -1.40 -3.38
N SER A 75 6.93 -1.59 -2.13
CA SER A 75 6.01 -2.68 -1.78
C SER A 75 4.58 -2.13 -1.78
N ILE A 76 3.74 -2.70 -2.62
CA ILE A 76 2.34 -2.28 -2.76
C ILE A 76 1.43 -3.34 -2.16
N ILE A 77 0.63 -2.94 -1.19
CA ILE A 77 -0.38 -3.80 -0.58
C ILE A 77 -1.74 -3.30 -1.03
N LEU A 78 -2.47 -4.14 -1.77
CA LEU A 78 -3.80 -3.82 -2.24
C LEU A 78 -4.80 -4.10 -1.12
N VAL A 79 -5.60 -3.11 -0.76
CA VAL A 79 -6.65 -3.25 0.26
C VAL A 79 -8.00 -3.10 -0.42
N ALA A 80 -8.79 -4.16 -0.47
CA ALA A 80 -10.05 -4.18 -1.19
C ALA A 80 -11.15 -4.86 -0.38
N ALA A 81 -12.40 -4.41 -0.56
CA ALA A 81 -13.54 -5.03 0.12
C ALA A 81 -13.83 -6.41 -0.46
N ASP A 82 -13.71 -6.56 -1.78
CA ASP A 82 -13.94 -7.81 -2.47
C ASP A 82 -13.22 -7.77 -3.81
N THR A 83 -12.53 -8.86 -4.16
CA THR A 83 -11.83 -8.93 -5.44
C THR A 83 -11.85 -10.37 -5.94
N SER A 84 -12.25 -10.59 -7.21
CA SER A 84 -12.27 -11.92 -7.79
C SER A 84 -10.87 -12.52 -7.85
N LEU A 85 -10.78 -13.83 -7.77
CA LEU A 85 -9.50 -14.54 -7.82
C LEU A 85 -8.73 -14.24 -9.10
N LEU A 86 -9.42 -14.15 -10.24
CA LEU A 86 -8.80 -13.84 -11.52
C LEU A 86 -8.16 -12.47 -11.52
N ARG A 87 -8.86 -11.48 -10.94
CA ARG A 87 -8.37 -10.12 -10.83
C ARG A 87 -7.15 -10.03 -9.92
N ILE A 88 -7.16 -10.79 -8.81
CA ILE A 88 -6.03 -10.84 -7.89
C ILE A 88 -4.79 -11.40 -8.59
N LYS A 89 -4.95 -12.47 -9.37
CA LYS A 89 -3.83 -13.06 -10.13
C LYS A 89 -3.22 -12.06 -11.10
N LYS A 90 -4.06 -11.30 -11.79
CA LYS A 90 -3.60 -10.26 -12.71
C LYS A 90 -2.82 -9.17 -11.99
N LEU A 91 -3.34 -8.72 -10.86
CA LEU A 91 -2.68 -7.66 -10.07
C LEU A 91 -1.35 -8.13 -9.48
N ARG A 92 -1.26 -9.38 -9.06
CA ARG A 92 -0.01 -9.96 -8.58
C ARG A 92 1.04 -9.98 -9.69
N ALA A 93 0.64 -10.29 -10.92
CA ALA A 93 1.54 -10.25 -12.06
C ALA A 93 2.07 -8.83 -12.32
N GLU A 94 1.31 -7.81 -11.95
CA GLU A 94 1.71 -6.42 -12.09
C GLU A 94 2.60 -5.92 -10.96
N GLY A 95 2.81 -6.73 -9.92
CA GLY A 95 3.81 -6.46 -8.90
C GLY A 95 3.33 -6.06 -7.52
N ILE A 96 2.11 -6.43 -7.12
CA ILE A 96 1.68 -6.18 -5.75
C ILE A 96 2.39 -7.15 -4.80
N PHE A 97 2.72 -6.67 -3.61
CA PHE A 97 3.35 -7.47 -2.57
C PHE A 97 2.34 -8.39 -1.88
N TYR A 98 1.16 -7.88 -1.59
CA TYR A 98 0.14 -8.60 -0.86
C TYR A 98 -1.25 -8.04 -1.15
N HIS A 99 -2.28 -8.86 -1.02
CA HIS A 99 -3.67 -8.45 -1.13
C HIS A 99 -4.37 -8.68 0.20
N ALA A 100 -4.95 -7.65 0.78
CA ALA A 100 -5.67 -7.71 2.04
C ALA A 100 -7.11 -7.22 1.89
N LEU A 101 -7.99 -7.71 2.76
CA LEU A 101 -9.36 -7.21 2.81
C LEU A 101 -9.41 -5.90 3.60
N LYS A 102 -10.39 -5.03 3.28
CA LYS A 102 -10.63 -3.84 4.07
C LYS A 102 -10.95 -4.25 5.51
N PRO A 103 -10.39 -3.55 6.51
CA PRO A 103 -10.54 -3.99 7.91
C PRO A 103 -11.97 -3.75 8.40
N VAL A 104 -12.65 -4.84 8.73
CA VAL A 104 -13.99 -4.81 9.32
C VAL A 104 -13.94 -5.21 10.78
N ASP A 105 -13.07 -6.17 11.12
CA ASP A 105 -12.92 -6.65 12.50
C ASP A 105 -11.45 -6.67 12.91
N ALA A 106 -11.19 -7.15 14.13
CA ALA A 106 -9.83 -7.18 14.69
C ALA A 106 -8.88 -8.09 13.91
N ASN A 107 -9.40 -9.20 13.36
CA ASN A 107 -8.59 -10.12 12.57
C ASN A 107 -8.11 -9.49 11.27
N ASP A 108 -9.00 -8.74 10.60
CA ASP A 108 -8.65 -8.04 9.37
C ASP A 108 -7.58 -6.98 9.63
N ARG A 109 -7.69 -6.27 10.74
CA ARG A 109 -6.70 -5.25 11.11
C ARG A 109 -5.35 -5.87 11.39
N GLU A 110 -5.34 -7.00 12.09
CA GLU A 110 -4.09 -7.71 12.40
C GLU A 110 -3.41 -8.20 11.11
N GLU A 111 -4.19 -8.68 10.14
CA GLU A 111 -3.65 -9.13 8.87
C GLU A 111 -2.93 -7.99 8.14
N ILE A 112 -3.54 -6.80 8.08
CA ILE A 112 -2.94 -5.66 7.42
C ILE A 112 -1.67 -5.21 8.15
N LEU A 113 -1.70 -5.19 9.48
CA LEU A 113 -0.52 -4.83 10.28
C LEU A 113 0.65 -5.78 9.99
N GLN A 114 0.37 -7.08 9.96
CA GLN A 114 1.39 -8.08 9.67
C GLN A 114 1.93 -7.94 8.23
N ALA A 115 1.05 -7.67 7.28
CA ALA A 115 1.46 -7.49 5.88
C ALA A 115 2.42 -6.31 5.73
N VAL A 116 2.12 -5.19 6.39
CA VAL A 116 2.99 -4.01 6.36
C VAL A 116 4.33 -4.30 7.04
N GLU A 117 4.30 -4.97 8.18
CA GLU A 117 5.53 -5.35 8.87
C GLU A 117 6.40 -6.25 8.00
N CYS A 118 5.80 -7.25 7.34
CA CYS A 118 6.52 -8.12 6.42
C CYS A 118 7.11 -7.35 5.24
N ALA A 119 6.37 -6.38 4.70
CA ALA A 119 6.85 -5.57 3.58
C ALA A 119 8.10 -4.78 3.97
N PHE A 120 8.09 -4.16 5.14
CA PHE A 120 9.28 -3.42 5.60
C PHE A 120 10.46 -4.34 5.87
N LYS A 121 10.23 -5.50 6.46
CA LYS A 121 11.30 -6.49 6.70
C LYS A 121 11.89 -6.98 5.38
N ASN A 122 11.05 -7.21 4.38
CA ASN A 122 11.52 -7.64 3.07
C ASN A 122 12.41 -6.56 2.42
N MET A 123 12.06 -5.31 2.57
CA MET A 123 12.85 -4.19 2.04
C MET A 123 14.21 -4.10 2.73
N GLU A 124 14.26 -4.33 4.04
CA GLU A 124 15.52 -4.35 4.78
C GLU A 124 16.45 -5.45 4.27
N LYS A 125 15.90 -6.65 3.99
CA LYS A 125 16.67 -7.75 3.41
C LYS A 125 17.23 -7.40 2.04
N LEU A 126 16.43 -6.75 1.20
CA LEU A 126 16.88 -6.33 -0.13
C LEU A 126 18.01 -5.32 -0.04
N GLN A 127 17.90 -4.36 0.87
CA GLN A 127 18.96 -3.37 1.10
C GLN A 127 20.23 -4.02 1.58
N THR A 128 20.12 -5.01 2.46
CA THR A 128 21.28 -5.75 2.97
C THR A 128 21.94 -6.58 1.87
N ALA A 129 21.14 -7.18 0.99
CA ALA A 129 21.64 -7.98 -0.12
C ALA A 129 22.38 -7.14 -1.16
N ASP A 130 22.03 -5.86 -1.30
CA ASP A 130 22.65 -4.94 -2.25
C ASP A 130 24.04 -4.45 -1.79
N LYS A 131 24.42 -4.78 -0.57
CA LYS A 131 25.73 -4.45 -0.04
C LYS A 131 26.69 -5.60 -0.23
#